data_edb0ae75ce0c67049063fb7af227debc
#
_entry.id   edb0ae75ce0c67049063fb7af227debc
#
_cell.length_a   1.000
_cell.length_b   1.000
_cell.length_c   1.000
_cell.angle_alpha   90.00
_cell.angle_beta   90.00
_cell.angle_gamma   90.00
#
_symmetry.space_group_name_H-M   'P 1'
#
loop_
_entity.id
_entity.type
_entity.pdbx_description
1 polymer ?
#
loop_
_entity_poly.entity_id
_entity_poly.type
_entity_poly.pdbx_seq_one_letter_code
_entity_poly.pdbx_strand_id
1 'polypeptide(L)'
;MICFMFEKRIQCFVILWLFPFGLFSQSEYAGSRLEKIFSKKELVVGVNKQYEPFYIENPKDGFPGVDVEVAKLYADYLGVSLKIVPLKTFRQFSEDIRSGKIDLALAGMSTDLNRGKQVTFSEPYLVTTPAGLVSKKILPPEPEGNIVTSRRFMSLGDLSTLSGLVSFSVRSNTTNHIYLQKKYAKLPIYSYLSDSIAVDNLLSNNVTCFVADSFFILTLLQKNPSLKANYLPLLGSVQEEYISAALPQNDLIFVDNLNFFIKELKRTGVLDDLRSRYFNQNNWVK
;
A
#
# COMPACT_ATOMS: atom_id res chain seq x y z
N MET A 1 21.87 -47.14 94.21
CA MET A 1 22.42 -47.17 92.81
C MET A 1 21.25 -46.81 91.93
N ILE A 2 21.19 -45.56 91.52
CA ILE A 2 20.02 -44.90 90.97
C ILE A 2 20.21 -44.88 89.47
N CYS A 3 19.28 -45.50 88.72
CA CYS A 3 19.24 -45.46 87.27
C CYS A 3 18.26 -44.35 86.84
N PHE A 4 18.72 -43.28 86.17
CA PHE A 4 17.90 -42.24 85.59
C PHE A 4 17.71 -42.56 84.13
N MET A 5 16.47 -42.88 83.74
CA MET A 5 16.06 -42.89 82.35
C MET A 5 15.70 -41.51 81.87
N PHE A 6 16.37 -41.00 80.82
CA PHE A 6 16.01 -39.79 80.15
C PHE A 6 15.31 -40.19 78.79
N GLU A 7 14.00 -39.95 78.76
CA GLU A 7 13.24 -40.00 77.51
C GLU A 7 13.56 -38.73 76.64
N LYS A 8 14.15 -38.97 75.48
CA LYS A 8 14.28 -37.93 74.42
C LYS A 8 13.08 -38.00 73.52
N ARG A 9 12.18 -37.02 73.65
CA ARG A 9 11.15 -36.73 72.61
C ARG A 9 11.83 -36.12 71.42
N ILE A 10 11.80 -36.82 70.29
CA ILE A 10 12.21 -36.29 68.96
C ILE A 10 11.02 -35.53 68.43
N GLN A 11 11.08 -34.20 68.38
CA GLN A 11 10.15 -33.35 67.67
C GLN A 11 10.59 -33.31 66.18
N CYS A 12 9.86 -34.02 65.32
CA CYS A 12 9.98 -33.83 63.83
C CYS A 12 9.42 -32.49 63.47
N PHE A 13 10.29 -31.54 63.16
CA PHE A 13 9.88 -30.31 62.44
C PHE A 13 9.66 -30.66 60.96
N VAL A 14 8.39 -30.73 60.55
CA VAL A 14 8.03 -30.77 59.14
C VAL A 14 8.17 -29.35 58.61
N ILE A 15 9.29 -29.06 57.94
CA ILE A 15 9.48 -27.81 57.19
C ILE A 15 8.65 -27.94 55.92
N LEU A 16 7.46 -27.33 55.89
CA LEU A 16 6.64 -27.17 54.70
C LEU A 16 7.33 -26.15 53.79
N TRP A 17 8.05 -26.61 52.77
CA TRP A 17 8.54 -25.77 51.70
C TRP A 17 7.34 -25.28 50.90
N LEU A 18 6.85 -24.09 51.22
CA LEU A 18 5.97 -23.32 50.33
C LEU A 18 6.80 -22.89 49.14
N PHE A 19 6.80 -23.71 48.08
CA PHE A 19 7.19 -23.24 46.75
C PHE A 19 6.21 -22.13 46.37
N PRO A 20 6.68 -20.89 46.10
CA PRO A 20 5.79 -19.93 45.46
C PRO A 20 5.46 -20.52 44.08
N PHE A 21 4.23 -20.96 43.89
CA PHE A 21 3.67 -21.17 42.59
C PHE A 21 3.79 -19.81 41.85
N GLY A 22 4.92 -19.62 41.15
CA GLY A 22 5.08 -18.51 40.24
C GLY A 22 3.89 -18.56 39.29
N LEU A 23 3.03 -17.57 39.39
CA LEU A 23 2.11 -17.21 38.33
C LEU A 23 2.98 -16.98 37.10
N PHE A 24 3.25 -18.04 36.33
CA PHE A 24 3.61 -17.90 34.95
C PHE A 24 2.40 -17.17 34.33
N SER A 25 2.51 -15.86 34.20
CA SER A 25 1.70 -15.09 33.31
C SER A 25 1.86 -15.82 31.96
N GLN A 26 0.89 -16.65 31.61
CA GLN A 26 0.70 -17.06 30.23
C GLN A 26 0.53 -15.73 29.50
N SER A 27 1.60 -15.29 28.80
CA SER A 27 1.38 -14.33 27.73
C SER A 27 0.27 -14.98 26.91
N GLU A 28 -0.93 -14.37 26.94
CA GLU A 28 -1.98 -14.72 26.00
C GLU A 28 -1.31 -14.64 24.63
N TYR A 29 -0.98 -15.78 24.08
CA TYR A 29 -0.60 -15.90 22.68
C TYR A 29 -1.86 -15.46 21.95
N ALA A 30 -1.91 -14.18 21.62
CA ALA A 30 -3.02 -13.67 20.82
C ALA A 30 -2.97 -14.49 19.51
N GLY A 31 -3.88 -15.45 19.38
CA GLY A 31 -3.92 -16.35 18.24
C GLY A 31 -3.88 -15.54 16.94
N SER A 32 -3.32 -16.10 15.87
CA SER A 32 -3.22 -15.44 14.58
C SER A 32 -4.54 -14.79 14.18
N ARG A 33 -4.49 -13.64 13.53
CA ARG A 33 -5.66 -13.00 12.94
C ARG A 33 -6.40 -13.96 12.00
N LEU A 34 -5.65 -14.84 11.34
CA LEU A 34 -6.21 -15.87 10.46
C LEU A 34 -7.17 -16.82 11.20
N GLU A 35 -6.83 -17.23 12.43
CA GLU A 35 -7.73 -18.05 13.26
C GLU A 35 -9.02 -17.29 13.61
N LYS A 36 -8.92 -15.99 13.88
CA LYS A 36 -10.09 -15.14 14.14
C LYS A 36 -10.98 -15.01 12.90
N ILE A 37 -10.38 -14.88 11.71
CA ILE A 37 -11.10 -14.84 10.43
C ILE A 37 -11.87 -16.13 10.22
N PHE A 38 -11.25 -17.30 10.42
CA PHE A 38 -11.92 -18.61 10.31
C PHE A 38 -13.03 -18.79 11.34
N SER A 39 -12.80 -18.37 12.59
CA SER A 39 -13.79 -18.44 13.65
C SER A 39 -15.03 -17.59 13.36
N LYS A 40 -14.83 -16.37 12.84
CA LYS A 40 -15.91 -15.43 12.48
C LYS A 40 -16.55 -15.73 11.12
N LYS A 41 -15.88 -16.54 10.29
CA LYS A 41 -16.23 -16.78 8.88
C LYS A 41 -16.35 -15.49 8.07
N GLU A 42 -15.60 -14.47 8.43
CA GLU A 42 -15.61 -13.16 7.79
C GLU A 42 -14.18 -12.60 7.72
N LEU A 43 -13.80 -12.11 6.53
CA LEU A 43 -12.59 -11.33 6.26
C LEU A 43 -12.99 -9.86 6.12
N VAL A 44 -12.44 -8.98 6.96
CA VAL A 44 -12.70 -7.54 6.93
C VAL A 44 -11.51 -6.81 6.33
N VAL A 45 -11.68 -6.23 5.14
CA VAL A 45 -10.61 -5.58 4.37
C VAL A 45 -10.81 -4.07 4.27
N GLY A 46 -9.82 -3.31 4.72
CA GLY A 46 -9.76 -1.88 4.52
C GLY A 46 -9.31 -1.53 3.10
N VAL A 47 -10.02 -0.62 2.41
CA VAL A 47 -9.68 -0.13 1.07
C VAL A 47 -9.59 1.39 1.03
N ASN A 48 -8.81 1.95 0.09
CA ASN A 48 -8.66 3.39 -0.04
C ASN A 48 -9.81 4.00 -0.85
N LYS A 49 -10.72 4.69 -0.14
CA LYS A 49 -11.88 5.35 -0.74
C LYS A 49 -11.54 6.41 -1.81
N GLN A 50 -10.32 6.93 -1.82
CA GLN A 50 -9.91 8.04 -2.68
C GLN A 50 -8.96 7.61 -3.81
N TYR A 51 -8.84 6.31 -4.08
CA TYR A 51 -7.85 5.84 -5.04
C TYR A 51 -8.46 4.85 -6.05
N GLU A 52 -9.09 5.40 -7.10
CA GLU A 52 -9.51 4.61 -8.26
C GLU A 52 -8.32 4.31 -9.19
N PRO A 53 -8.29 3.13 -9.82
CA PRO A 53 -9.28 2.06 -9.80
C PRO A 53 -8.99 0.97 -8.77
N PHE A 54 -8.23 1.25 -7.71
CA PHE A 54 -8.02 0.28 -6.65
C PHE A 54 -9.32 0.00 -5.88
N TYR A 55 -10.09 1.05 -5.61
CA TYR A 55 -11.47 0.97 -5.10
C TYR A 55 -12.38 1.90 -5.90
N ILE A 56 -13.55 1.42 -6.34
CA ILE A 56 -14.55 2.19 -7.07
C ILE A 56 -15.83 2.19 -6.26
N GLU A 57 -16.25 3.37 -5.76
CA GLU A 57 -17.39 3.50 -4.85
C GLU A 57 -18.74 3.11 -5.47
N ASN A 58 -18.93 3.46 -6.76
CA ASN A 58 -20.12 3.10 -7.51
C ASN A 58 -19.68 2.39 -8.80
N PRO A 59 -19.30 1.11 -8.71
CA PRO A 59 -18.68 0.42 -9.84
C PRO A 59 -19.71 0.15 -10.95
N LYS A 60 -19.20 0.00 -12.19
CA LYS A 60 -19.90 -0.75 -13.22
C LYS A 60 -19.89 -2.23 -12.86
N ASP A 61 -20.82 -3.01 -13.35
CA ASP A 61 -20.85 -4.44 -13.16
C ASP A 61 -19.53 -5.08 -13.59
N GLY A 62 -18.97 -5.88 -12.69
CA GLY A 62 -17.69 -6.56 -12.89
C GLY A 62 -16.42 -5.73 -12.65
N PHE A 63 -16.54 -4.45 -12.19
CA PHE A 63 -15.38 -3.57 -11.95
C PHE A 63 -15.39 -2.91 -10.56
N PRO A 64 -15.36 -3.68 -9.46
CA PRO A 64 -15.42 -3.08 -8.12
C PRO A 64 -14.11 -2.39 -7.69
N GLY A 65 -13.04 -2.58 -8.42
CA GLY A 65 -11.69 -2.11 -8.16
C GLY A 65 -10.72 -3.24 -7.89
N VAL A 66 -9.44 -3.01 -8.23
CA VAL A 66 -8.37 -4.02 -8.15
C VAL A 66 -8.27 -4.61 -6.74
N ASP A 67 -8.26 -3.76 -5.71
CA ASP A 67 -8.10 -4.19 -4.32
C ASP A 67 -9.31 -5.01 -3.83
N VAL A 68 -10.52 -4.64 -4.30
CA VAL A 68 -11.73 -5.37 -3.96
C VAL A 68 -11.74 -6.76 -4.63
N GLU A 69 -11.25 -6.86 -5.87
CA GLU A 69 -11.15 -8.15 -6.54
C GLU A 69 -10.11 -9.05 -5.90
N VAL A 70 -8.93 -8.52 -5.55
CA VAL A 70 -7.90 -9.27 -4.81
C VAL A 70 -8.45 -9.71 -3.44
N ALA A 71 -9.17 -8.83 -2.72
CA ALA A 71 -9.81 -9.17 -1.46
C ALA A 71 -10.86 -10.27 -1.60
N LYS A 72 -11.66 -10.23 -2.68
CA LYS A 72 -12.66 -11.26 -2.97
C LYS A 72 -12.02 -12.61 -3.25
N LEU A 73 -11.02 -12.63 -4.11
CA LEU A 73 -10.27 -13.87 -4.41
C LEU A 73 -9.62 -14.45 -3.14
N TYR A 74 -9.14 -13.60 -2.23
CA TYR A 74 -8.55 -14.07 -0.98
C TYR A 74 -9.62 -14.62 -0.02
N ALA A 75 -10.77 -13.96 0.11
CA ALA A 75 -11.89 -14.46 0.92
C ALA A 75 -12.43 -15.80 0.39
N ASP A 76 -12.55 -15.93 -0.95
CA ASP A 76 -12.94 -17.17 -1.63
C ASP A 76 -11.93 -18.30 -1.35
N TYR A 77 -10.63 -18.00 -1.41
CA TYR A 77 -9.56 -18.95 -1.05
C TYR A 77 -9.65 -19.42 0.41
N LEU A 78 -9.96 -18.50 1.34
CA LEU A 78 -10.14 -18.83 2.76
C LEU A 78 -11.49 -19.48 3.07
N GLY A 79 -12.45 -19.50 2.14
CA GLY A 79 -13.80 -20.03 2.35
C GLY A 79 -14.64 -19.21 3.33
N VAL A 80 -14.46 -17.87 3.33
CA VAL A 80 -15.14 -16.94 4.25
C VAL A 80 -15.87 -15.82 3.50
N SER A 81 -16.79 -15.13 4.16
CA SER A 81 -17.44 -13.96 3.60
C SER A 81 -16.47 -12.76 3.59
N LEU A 82 -16.68 -11.81 2.67
CA LEU A 82 -15.90 -10.59 2.55
C LEU A 82 -16.70 -9.38 3.03
N LYS A 83 -16.06 -8.54 3.87
CA LYS A 83 -16.55 -7.22 4.24
C LYS A 83 -15.53 -6.15 3.85
N ILE A 84 -15.93 -5.18 3.01
CA ILE A 84 -15.11 -4.06 2.60
C ILE A 84 -15.39 -2.84 3.49
N VAL A 85 -14.30 -2.20 3.95
CA VAL A 85 -14.34 -0.98 4.79
C VAL A 85 -13.56 0.13 4.09
N PRO A 86 -14.26 1.11 3.45
CA PRO A 86 -13.60 2.23 2.80
C PRO A 86 -13.03 3.22 3.82
N LEU A 87 -11.72 3.49 3.75
CA LEU A 87 -10.97 4.40 4.62
C LEU A 87 -10.25 5.46 3.76
N LYS A 88 -9.73 6.53 4.39
CA LYS A 88 -9.15 7.66 3.64
C LYS A 88 -7.64 7.84 3.85
N THR A 89 -7.09 7.44 5.00
CA THR A 89 -5.71 7.77 5.37
C THR A 89 -4.96 6.55 5.89
N PHE A 90 -3.63 6.53 5.69
CA PHE A 90 -2.77 5.48 6.23
C PHE A 90 -2.92 5.34 7.75
N ARG A 91 -3.09 6.45 8.46
CA ARG A 91 -3.30 6.44 9.91
C ARG A 91 -4.54 5.62 10.29
N GLN A 92 -5.66 5.83 9.59
CA GLN A 92 -6.88 5.03 9.84
C GLN A 92 -6.63 3.54 9.59
N PHE A 93 -5.95 3.20 8.49
CA PHE A 93 -5.59 1.80 8.20
C PHE A 93 -4.79 1.17 9.33
N SER A 94 -3.70 1.83 9.78
CA SER A 94 -2.83 1.29 10.82
C SER A 94 -3.54 1.16 12.19
N GLU A 95 -4.37 2.13 12.56
CA GLU A 95 -5.16 2.11 13.79
C GLU A 95 -6.24 1.00 13.75
N ASP A 96 -6.94 0.85 12.64
CA ASP A 96 -8.00 -0.14 12.50
C ASP A 96 -7.46 -1.58 12.35
N ILE A 97 -6.29 -1.78 11.74
CA ILE A 97 -5.56 -3.06 11.77
C ILE A 97 -5.17 -3.41 13.21
N ARG A 98 -4.55 -2.48 13.92
CA ARG A 98 -4.08 -2.71 15.30
C ARG A 98 -5.23 -3.01 16.25
N SER A 99 -6.34 -2.31 16.13
CA SER A 99 -7.54 -2.53 16.98
C SER A 99 -8.37 -3.74 16.56
N GLY A 100 -8.10 -4.34 15.40
CA GLY A 100 -8.85 -5.47 14.89
C GLY A 100 -10.23 -5.11 14.30
N LYS A 101 -10.45 -3.86 13.92
CA LYS A 101 -11.64 -3.43 13.18
C LYS A 101 -11.59 -3.89 11.73
N ILE A 102 -10.38 -3.92 11.15
CA ILE A 102 -10.10 -4.57 9.87
C ILE A 102 -8.99 -5.62 10.09
N ASP A 103 -9.00 -6.65 9.27
CA ASP A 103 -8.02 -7.72 9.37
C ASP A 103 -6.74 -7.39 8.60
N LEU A 104 -6.90 -6.80 7.43
CA LEU A 104 -5.81 -6.29 6.60
C LEU A 104 -6.30 -5.08 5.78
N ALA A 105 -5.37 -4.36 5.15
CA ALA A 105 -5.70 -3.32 4.19
C ALA A 105 -5.10 -3.64 2.81
N LEU A 106 -5.95 -3.58 1.79
CA LEU A 106 -5.60 -3.49 0.38
C LEU A 106 -6.01 -2.08 -0.08
N ALA A 107 -5.04 -1.19 -0.33
CA ALA A 107 -5.33 0.24 -0.43
C ALA A 107 -4.50 0.95 -1.51
N GLY A 108 -4.02 0.20 -2.53
CA GLY A 108 -3.09 0.74 -3.51
C GLY A 108 -1.84 1.32 -2.86
N MET A 109 -1.41 0.76 -1.74
CA MET A 109 -0.46 1.39 -0.83
C MET A 109 0.98 1.01 -1.16
N SER A 110 1.79 2.02 -1.52
CA SER A 110 3.24 1.83 -1.64
C SER A 110 3.88 1.54 -0.28
N THR A 111 4.81 0.60 -0.25
CA THR A 111 5.62 0.29 0.94
C THR A 111 6.62 1.41 1.20
N ASP A 112 6.82 1.77 2.46
CA ASP A 112 7.91 2.63 2.90
C ASP A 112 8.36 2.32 4.34
N LEU A 113 9.57 2.77 4.70
CA LEU A 113 10.17 2.47 6.01
C LEU A 113 9.38 3.04 7.20
N ASN A 114 8.69 4.17 7.03
CA ASN A 114 7.94 4.78 8.13
C ASN A 114 6.62 4.03 8.37
N ARG A 115 5.95 3.62 7.31
CA ARG A 115 4.75 2.78 7.38
C ARG A 115 5.06 1.39 7.94
N GLY A 116 6.21 0.81 7.55
CA GLY A 116 6.68 -0.48 8.08
C GLY A 116 6.95 -0.52 9.57
N LYS A 117 7.06 0.65 10.25
CA LYS A 117 7.11 0.74 11.71
C LYS A 117 5.74 0.52 12.39
N GLN A 118 4.65 0.57 11.65
CA GLN A 118 3.28 0.54 12.17
C GLN A 118 2.49 -0.69 11.74
N VAL A 119 2.85 -1.27 10.59
CA VAL A 119 2.22 -2.45 10.00
C VAL A 119 3.29 -3.37 9.41
N THR A 120 2.94 -4.64 9.20
CA THR A 120 3.74 -5.54 8.35
C THR A 120 3.19 -5.48 6.93
N PHE A 121 4.07 -5.46 5.93
CA PHE A 121 3.67 -5.52 4.54
C PHE A 121 3.80 -6.95 4.00
N SER A 122 2.84 -7.34 3.15
CA SER A 122 2.94 -8.55 2.34
C SER A 122 4.02 -8.41 1.25
N GLU A 123 4.29 -9.49 0.54
CA GLU A 123 4.87 -9.38 -0.80
C GLU A 123 4.01 -8.45 -1.67
N PRO A 124 4.63 -7.71 -2.62
CA PRO A 124 3.89 -6.81 -3.47
C PRO A 124 2.95 -7.59 -4.41
N TYR A 125 1.70 -7.16 -4.53
CA TYR A 125 0.77 -7.69 -5.53
C TYR A 125 0.78 -6.90 -6.84
N LEU A 126 1.25 -5.62 -6.81
CA LEU A 126 1.51 -4.80 -7.98
C LEU A 126 2.81 -4.01 -7.80
N VAL A 127 3.37 -3.56 -8.93
CA VAL A 127 4.56 -2.68 -8.95
C VAL A 127 4.23 -1.46 -9.79
N THR A 128 4.57 -0.29 -9.29
CA THR A 128 4.42 1.01 -9.96
C THR A 128 5.75 1.78 -9.96
N THR A 129 5.75 3.00 -10.45
CA THR A 129 6.91 3.90 -10.47
C THR A 129 6.45 5.33 -10.32
N PRO A 130 7.23 6.24 -9.73
CA PRO A 130 6.99 7.67 -9.87
C PRO A 130 6.87 8.06 -11.34
N ALA A 131 5.80 8.75 -11.67
CA ALA A 131 5.43 9.13 -13.03
C ALA A 131 4.99 10.60 -13.08
N GLY A 132 5.00 11.18 -14.27
CA GLY A 132 4.64 12.57 -14.43
C GLY A 132 3.63 12.81 -15.55
N LEU A 133 2.85 13.87 -15.42
CA LEU A 133 2.08 14.47 -16.50
C LEU A 133 2.65 15.86 -16.75
N VAL A 134 3.43 16.03 -17.84
CA VAL A 134 4.16 17.26 -18.13
C VAL A 134 3.46 18.06 -19.22
N SER A 135 3.42 19.40 -19.06
CA SER A 135 2.91 20.30 -20.06
C SER A 135 3.79 20.28 -21.33
N LYS A 136 3.20 20.01 -22.49
CA LYS A 136 3.91 20.04 -23.77
C LYS A 136 4.49 21.43 -24.12
N LYS A 137 4.00 22.51 -23.49
CA LYS A 137 4.50 23.88 -23.69
C LYS A 137 5.97 24.07 -23.35
N ILE A 138 6.50 23.27 -22.41
CA ILE A 138 7.92 23.35 -22.01
C ILE A 138 8.82 22.36 -22.74
N LEU A 139 8.23 21.45 -23.51
CA LEU A 139 8.99 20.46 -24.29
C LEU A 139 9.47 21.08 -25.59
N PRO A 140 10.67 20.68 -26.08
CA PRO A 140 11.10 21.06 -27.42
C PRO A 140 10.08 20.61 -28.46
N PRO A 141 9.90 21.37 -29.55
CA PRO A 141 9.03 20.95 -30.64
C PRO A 141 9.49 19.60 -31.20
N GLU A 142 8.52 18.77 -31.62
CA GLU A 142 8.85 17.53 -32.32
C GLU A 142 9.59 17.87 -33.61
N PRO A 143 10.72 17.20 -33.92
CA PRO A 143 11.47 17.47 -35.12
C PRO A 143 10.62 17.15 -36.33
N GLU A 144 10.57 18.08 -37.28
CA GLU A 144 9.95 17.84 -38.58
C GLU A 144 10.84 16.91 -39.44
N GLY A 145 10.29 15.79 -39.91
CA GLY A 145 10.96 14.84 -40.80
C GLY A 145 11.53 13.59 -40.10
N ASN A 146 12.12 12.68 -40.90
CA ASN A 146 12.65 11.36 -40.49
C ASN A 146 13.96 11.42 -39.68
N ILE A 147 14.20 12.44 -38.86
CA ILE A 147 15.42 12.53 -38.09
C ILE A 147 15.26 11.69 -36.80
N VAL A 148 15.93 10.53 -36.80
CA VAL A 148 15.91 9.50 -35.74
C VAL A 148 16.57 9.95 -34.41
N THR A 149 17.00 11.20 -34.28
CA THR A 149 17.74 11.72 -33.12
C THR A 149 16.89 12.57 -32.17
N SER A 150 15.56 12.54 -32.28
CA SER A 150 14.72 13.28 -31.34
C SER A 150 14.80 12.66 -29.93
N ARG A 151 15.20 13.47 -28.96
CA ARG A 151 15.23 13.08 -27.57
C ARG A 151 13.80 12.82 -27.09
N ARG A 152 13.44 11.57 -26.88
CA ARG A 152 12.10 11.18 -26.47
C ARG A 152 11.99 11.33 -24.95
N PHE A 153 11.08 12.15 -24.49
CA PHE A 153 10.74 12.25 -23.07
C PHE A 153 9.84 11.06 -22.68
N MET A 154 10.32 10.15 -21.86
CA MET A 154 9.62 8.95 -21.44
C MET A 154 9.45 8.84 -19.93
N SER A 155 10.35 9.45 -19.17
CA SER A 155 10.41 9.35 -17.73
C SER A 155 10.64 10.71 -17.06
N LEU A 156 10.41 10.79 -15.75
CA LEU A 156 10.75 11.98 -14.95
C LEU A 156 12.25 12.33 -15.06
N GLY A 157 13.12 11.34 -15.25
CA GLY A 157 14.56 11.54 -15.41
C GLY A 157 14.93 12.44 -16.58
N ASP A 158 14.13 12.38 -17.66
CA ASP A 158 14.39 13.16 -18.88
C ASP A 158 14.16 14.66 -18.69
N LEU A 159 13.36 15.06 -17.68
CA LEU A 159 13.12 16.47 -17.35
C LEU A 159 14.34 17.20 -16.79
N SER A 160 15.37 16.48 -16.36
CA SER A 160 16.62 17.08 -15.84
C SER A 160 17.28 18.03 -16.82
N THR A 161 17.05 17.86 -18.13
CA THR A 161 17.58 18.72 -19.21
C THR A 161 16.82 20.00 -19.39
N LEU A 162 15.64 20.12 -18.82
CA LEU A 162 14.75 21.28 -18.88
C LEU A 162 14.67 22.00 -17.52
N SER A 163 15.68 21.86 -16.67
CA SER A 163 15.65 22.28 -15.26
C SER A 163 15.15 23.70 -15.01
N GLY A 164 15.48 24.65 -15.90
CA GLY A 164 15.02 26.05 -15.79
C GLY A 164 13.53 26.26 -16.08
N LEU A 165 12.84 25.26 -16.65
CA LEU A 165 11.43 25.35 -17.06
C LEU A 165 10.51 24.45 -16.23
N VAL A 166 11.09 23.56 -15.41
CA VAL A 166 10.35 22.54 -14.68
C VAL A 166 9.98 23.00 -13.28
N SER A 167 8.70 22.90 -12.98
CA SER A 167 8.15 22.99 -11.62
C SER A 167 7.17 21.85 -11.39
N PHE A 168 7.16 21.30 -10.19
CA PHE A 168 6.37 20.12 -9.85
C PHE A 168 5.19 20.45 -8.94
N SER A 169 4.03 19.81 -9.20
CA SER A 169 2.98 19.63 -8.21
C SER A 169 2.88 18.17 -7.80
N VAL A 170 2.61 17.92 -6.52
CA VAL A 170 2.53 16.56 -5.97
C VAL A 170 1.63 16.54 -4.73
N ARG A 171 1.02 15.41 -4.43
CA ARG A 171 0.33 15.24 -3.14
C ARG A 171 1.33 15.12 -1.99
N SER A 172 1.12 15.89 -0.93
CA SER A 172 1.95 15.86 0.28
C SER A 172 1.90 14.53 1.01
N ASN A 173 2.99 14.18 1.70
CA ASN A 173 3.13 12.97 2.51
C ASN A 173 2.96 11.65 1.73
N THR A 174 3.35 11.64 0.44
CA THR A 174 3.40 10.46 -0.43
C THR A 174 4.83 10.05 -0.72
N THR A 175 5.03 8.83 -1.19
CA THR A 175 6.33 8.32 -1.70
C THR A 175 6.84 9.18 -2.85
N ASN A 176 5.94 9.64 -3.74
CA ASN A 176 6.26 10.55 -4.84
C ASN A 176 6.77 11.92 -4.36
N HIS A 177 6.20 12.47 -3.27
CA HIS A 177 6.70 13.70 -2.67
C HIS A 177 8.12 13.52 -2.12
N ILE A 178 8.37 12.42 -1.40
CA ILE A 178 9.71 12.09 -0.89
C ILE A 178 10.69 11.86 -2.03
N TYR A 179 10.27 11.19 -3.11
CA TYR A 179 11.08 10.98 -4.30
C TYR A 179 11.51 12.31 -4.93
N LEU A 180 10.58 13.25 -5.14
CA LEU A 180 10.90 14.57 -5.68
C LEU A 180 11.87 15.34 -4.79
N GLN A 181 11.65 15.38 -3.48
CA GLN A 181 12.54 16.05 -2.53
C GLN A 181 13.98 15.50 -2.57
N LYS A 182 14.14 14.18 -2.79
CA LYS A 182 15.46 13.56 -2.88
C LYS A 182 16.13 13.78 -4.23
N LYS A 183 15.39 13.68 -5.32
CA LYS A 183 15.96 13.69 -6.68
C LYS A 183 16.00 15.07 -7.33
N TYR A 184 15.06 15.95 -6.98
CA TYR A 184 14.84 17.23 -7.63
C TYR A 184 14.82 18.40 -6.63
N ALA A 185 15.58 18.29 -5.52
CA ALA A 185 15.62 19.29 -4.44
C ALA A 185 15.95 20.73 -4.90
N LYS A 186 16.57 20.88 -6.07
CA LYS A 186 16.94 22.19 -6.64
C LYS A 186 15.82 22.81 -7.51
N LEU A 187 14.75 22.06 -7.79
CA LEU A 187 13.63 22.52 -8.60
C LEU A 187 12.45 22.91 -7.72
N PRO A 188 11.57 23.82 -8.17
CA PRO A 188 10.36 24.17 -7.45
C PRO A 188 9.44 22.95 -7.28
N ILE A 189 9.11 22.58 -6.04
CA ILE A 189 8.20 21.50 -5.70
C ILE A 189 7.08 22.07 -4.83
N TYR A 190 5.85 22.02 -5.31
CA TYR A 190 4.64 22.47 -4.63
C TYR A 190 3.83 21.26 -4.19
N SER A 191 3.67 21.07 -2.88
CA SER A 191 2.91 19.95 -2.33
C SER A 191 1.52 20.37 -1.86
N TYR A 192 0.51 19.55 -2.17
CA TYR A 192 -0.90 19.83 -1.92
C TYR A 192 -1.55 18.70 -1.09
N LEU A 193 -2.69 18.98 -0.49
CA LEU A 193 -3.38 18.01 0.38
C LEU A 193 -4.04 16.86 -0.40
N SER A 194 -4.33 17.05 -1.69
CA SER A 194 -4.94 16.03 -2.55
C SER A 194 -4.34 16.05 -3.96
N ASP A 195 -4.45 14.90 -4.64
CA ASP A 195 -4.04 14.78 -6.03
C ASP A 195 -4.89 15.68 -6.95
N SER A 196 -6.18 15.87 -6.64
CA SER A 196 -7.06 16.75 -7.42
C SER A 196 -6.54 18.20 -7.42
N ILE A 197 -6.19 18.75 -6.25
CA ILE A 197 -5.63 20.10 -6.16
C ILE A 197 -4.28 20.19 -6.90
N ALA A 198 -3.44 19.16 -6.81
CA ALA A 198 -2.16 19.14 -7.50
C ALA A 198 -2.33 19.11 -9.03
N VAL A 199 -3.31 18.35 -9.54
CA VAL A 199 -3.68 18.31 -10.97
C VAL A 199 -4.25 19.65 -11.40
N ASP A 200 -5.15 20.28 -10.63
CA ASP A 200 -5.75 21.58 -10.96
C ASP A 200 -4.68 22.67 -11.12
N ASN A 201 -3.60 22.62 -10.33
CA ASN A 201 -2.47 23.55 -10.48
C ASN A 201 -1.69 23.33 -11.78
N LEU A 202 -1.56 22.08 -12.27
CA LEU A 202 -1.02 21.81 -13.61
C LEU A 202 -1.94 22.36 -14.69
N LEU A 203 -3.25 22.10 -14.59
CA LEU A 203 -4.24 22.52 -15.61
C LEU A 203 -4.36 24.04 -15.68
N SER A 204 -4.18 24.73 -14.55
CA SER A 204 -4.16 26.20 -14.45
C SER A 204 -2.82 26.83 -14.87
N ASN A 205 -1.84 26.03 -15.32
CA ASN A 205 -0.48 26.44 -15.68
C ASN A 205 0.32 27.10 -14.52
N ASN A 206 -0.03 26.85 -13.26
CA ASN A 206 0.73 27.30 -12.09
C ASN A 206 2.02 26.48 -11.92
N VAL A 207 2.04 25.25 -12.42
CA VAL A 207 3.19 24.36 -12.49
C VAL A 207 3.27 23.71 -13.86
N THR A 208 4.40 23.07 -14.17
CA THR A 208 4.63 22.50 -15.51
C THR A 208 4.57 20.98 -15.52
N CYS A 209 4.63 20.32 -14.36
CA CYS A 209 4.54 18.86 -14.24
C CYS A 209 3.82 18.46 -12.96
N PHE A 210 2.77 17.64 -13.09
CA PHE A 210 2.16 16.93 -11.96
C PHE A 210 2.83 15.57 -11.80
N VAL A 211 3.09 15.16 -10.55
CA VAL A 211 3.75 13.88 -10.24
C VAL A 211 2.88 13.04 -9.30
N ALA A 212 2.66 11.79 -9.71
CA ALA A 212 2.02 10.73 -8.96
C ALA A 212 2.66 9.39 -9.35
N ASP A 213 2.11 8.28 -8.88
CA ASP A 213 2.50 6.97 -9.41
C ASP A 213 1.90 6.73 -10.81
N SER A 214 2.49 5.78 -11.55
CA SER A 214 2.10 5.52 -12.94
C SER A 214 0.63 5.08 -13.08
N PHE A 215 0.07 4.37 -12.10
CA PHE A 215 -1.32 3.96 -12.13
C PHE A 215 -2.27 5.15 -12.02
N PHE A 216 -1.94 6.13 -11.16
CA PHE A 216 -2.72 7.35 -11.05
C PHE A 216 -2.71 8.14 -12.37
N ILE A 217 -1.53 8.32 -12.98
CA ILE A 217 -1.41 9.03 -14.27
C ILE A 217 -2.21 8.33 -15.37
N LEU A 218 -2.13 7.00 -15.47
CA LEU A 218 -2.91 6.22 -16.43
C LEU A 218 -4.42 6.41 -16.21
N THR A 219 -4.86 6.29 -14.96
CA THR A 219 -6.25 6.48 -14.56
C THR A 219 -6.77 7.87 -14.90
N LEU A 220 -5.99 8.91 -14.62
CA LEU A 220 -6.31 10.30 -14.93
C LEU A 220 -6.54 10.47 -16.44
N LEU A 221 -5.68 9.87 -17.27
CA LEU A 221 -5.77 9.94 -18.74
C LEU A 221 -6.89 9.05 -19.31
N GLN A 222 -7.25 7.96 -18.66
CA GLN A 222 -8.41 7.15 -19.03
C GLN A 222 -9.72 7.91 -18.80
N LYS A 223 -9.82 8.60 -17.65
CA LYS A 223 -10.99 9.43 -17.31
C LYS A 223 -11.07 10.73 -18.12
N ASN A 224 -9.92 11.26 -18.54
CA ASN A 224 -9.81 12.54 -19.25
C ASN A 224 -8.90 12.42 -20.48
N PRO A 225 -9.33 11.74 -21.55
CA PRO A 225 -8.48 11.49 -22.73
C PRO A 225 -8.01 12.77 -23.45
N SER A 226 -8.78 13.86 -23.35
CA SER A 226 -8.45 15.17 -23.94
C SER A 226 -7.15 15.78 -23.37
N LEU A 227 -6.73 15.39 -22.17
CA LEU A 227 -5.48 15.86 -21.57
C LEU A 227 -4.26 15.51 -22.43
N LYS A 228 -4.30 14.40 -23.20
CA LYS A 228 -3.21 13.98 -24.08
C LYS A 228 -2.89 15.00 -25.18
N ALA A 229 -3.81 15.90 -25.50
CA ALA A 229 -3.55 16.98 -26.46
C ALA A 229 -2.46 17.93 -25.97
N ASN A 230 -2.53 18.35 -24.69
CA ASN A 230 -1.68 19.40 -24.11
C ASN A 230 -0.60 18.87 -23.14
N TYR A 231 -0.72 17.60 -22.72
CA TYR A 231 0.17 17.00 -21.72
C TYR A 231 0.76 15.69 -22.23
N LEU A 232 2.01 15.43 -21.85
CA LEU A 232 2.71 14.18 -22.15
C LEU A 232 2.85 13.36 -20.86
N PRO A 233 2.38 12.10 -20.83
CA PRO A 233 2.64 11.21 -19.70
C PRO A 233 4.08 10.68 -19.74
N LEU A 234 4.78 10.76 -18.61
CA LEU A 234 6.11 10.25 -18.39
C LEU A 234 6.00 9.00 -17.52
N LEU A 235 5.85 7.84 -18.15
CA LEU A 235 5.56 6.56 -17.48
C LEU A 235 6.77 5.63 -17.39
N GLY A 236 7.91 6.03 -17.97
CA GLY A 236 9.16 5.25 -17.92
C GLY A 236 9.64 5.07 -16.50
N SER A 237 10.01 3.84 -16.14
CA SER A 237 10.44 3.50 -14.79
C SER A 237 11.70 4.26 -14.40
N VAL A 238 11.65 4.91 -13.25
CA VAL A 238 12.80 5.60 -12.62
C VAL A 238 13.17 4.97 -11.28
N GLN A 239 12.20 4.33 -10.64
CA GLN A 239 12.32 3.62 -9.37
C GLN A 239 11.10 2.70 -9.23
N GLU A 240 11.30 1.47 -8.78
CA GLU A 240 10.17 0.60 -8.46
C GLU A 240 9.53 1.01 -7.14
N GLU A 241 8.20 1.05 -7.14
CA GLU A 241 7.38 1.19 -5.95
C GLU A 241 6.47 -0.04 -5.80
N TYR A 242 6.62 -0.74 -4.70
CA TYR A 242 5.90 -1.96 -4.42
C TYR A 242 4.56 -1.66 -3.75
N ILE A 243 3.46 -2.08 -4.39
CA ILE A 243 2.11 -2.01 -3.82
C ILE A 243 1.83 -3.31 -3.08
N SER A 244 1.66 -3.21 -1.76
CA SER A 244 1.51 -4.36 -0.87
C SER A 244 0.31 -4.21 0.06
N ALA A 245 -0.21 -5.33 0.55
CA ALA A 245 -1.18 -5.32 1.62
C ALA A 245 -0.52 -4.97 2.96
N ALA A 246 -1.23 -4.23 3.80
CA ALA A 246 -0.82 -3.97 5.17
C ALA A 246 -1.54 -4.92 6.13
N LEU A 247 -0.78 -5.55 7.03
CA LEU A 247 -1.22 -6.57 7.98
C LEU A 247 -0.82 -6.19 9.41
N PRO A 248 -1.39 -6.86 10.43
CA PRO A 248 -0.95 -6.74 11.81
C PRO A 248 0.54 -7.06 11.95
N GLN A 249 1.23 -6.32 12.82
CA GLN A 249 2.59 -6.67 13.21
C GLN A 249 2.60 -7.98 14.02
N ASN A 250 3.70 -8.71 13.93
CA ASN A 250 3.95 -9.95 14.68
C ASN A 250 2.98 -11.11 14.40
N ASP A 251 2.28 -11.11 13.27
CA ASP A 251 1.41 -12.20 12.85
C ASP A 251 1.97 -12.89 11.58
N LEU A 252 3.06 -13.64 11.77
CA LEU A 252 3.77 -14.31 10.67
C LEU A 252 2.89 -15.33 9.94
N ILE A 253 2.01 -16.03 10.66
CA ILE A 253 1.11 -17.04 10.07
C ILE A 253 0.18 -16.38 9.06
N PHE A 254 -0.39 -15.23 9.40
CA PHE A 254 -1.27 -14.49 8.50
C PHE A 254 -0.51 -13.91 7.31
N VAL A 255 0.69 -13.35 7.54
CA VAL A 255 1.56 -12.82 6.49
C VAL A 255 1.97 -13.91 5.51
N ASP A 256 2.42 -15.07 5.99
CA ASP A 256 2.87 -16.19 5.14
C ASP A 256 1.71 -16.78 4.32
N ASN A 257 0.52 -16.89 4.90
CA ASN A 257 -0.67 -17.35 4.18
C ASN A 257 -1.05 -16.39 3.05
N LEU A 258 -1.08 -15.07 3.32
CA LEU A 258 -1.36 -14.08 2.28
C LEU A 258 -0.25 -14.03 1.21
N ASN A 259 1.02 -14.16 1.61
CA ASN A 259 2.14 -14.18 0.66
C ASN A 259 2.07 -15.41 -0.26
N PHE A 260 1.72 -16.58 0.27
CA PHE A 260 1.49 -17.77 -0.55
C PHE A 260 0.38 -17.51 -1.58
N PHE A 261 -0.75 -16.94 -1.14
CA PHE A 261 -1.86 -16.60 -2.03
C PHE A 261 -1.43 -15.61 -3.14
N ILE A 262 -0.70 -14.53 -2.79
CA ILE A 262 -0.20 -13.54 -3.76
C ILE A 262 0.74 -14.20 -4.77
N LYS A 263 1.62 -15.11 -4.34
CA LYS A 263 2.51 -15.88 -5.24
C LYS A 263 1.71 -16.70 -6.23
N GLU A 264 0.64 -17.35 -5.79
CA GLU A 264 -0.22 -18.11 -6.68
C GLU A 264 -0.96 -17.23 -7.69
N LEU A 265 -1.47 -16.06 -7.28
CA LEU A 265 -2.07 -15.11 -8.21
C LEU A 265 -1.07 -14.62 -9.27
N LYS A 266 0.20 -14.38 -8.89
CA LYS A 266 1.27 -14.03 -9.84
C LYS A 266 1.55 -15.18 -10.79
N ARG A 267 1.78 -16.38 -10.25
CA ARG A 267 2.11 -17.58 -11.03
C ARG A 267 1.05 -17.93 -12.07
N THR A 268 -0.23 -17.70 -11.73
CA THR A 268 -1.37 -17.99 -12.61
C THR A 268 -1.73 -16.86 -13.55
N GLY A 269 -1.03 -15.71 -13.49
CA GLY A 269 -1.28 -14.56 -14.37
C GLY A 269 -2.48 -13.69 -13.95
N VAL A 270 -3.18 -14.02 -12.86
CA VAL A 270 -4.39 -13.27 -12.41
C VAL A 270 -4.07 -11.81 -12.12
N LEU A 271 -2.92 -11.52 -11.50
CA LEU A 271 -2.52 -10.12 -11.22
C LEU A 271 -2.21 -9.34 -12.50
N ASP A 272 -1.65 -9.97 -13.53
CA ASP A 272 -1.39 -9.34 -14.83
C ASP A 272 -2.71 -9.07 -15.59
N ASP A 273 -3.67 -9.98 -15.49
CA ASP A 273 -5.01 -9.78 -16.06
C ASP A 273 -5.74 -8.63 -15.38
N LEU A 274 -5.70 -8.55 -14.04
CA LEU A 274 -6.25 -7.42 -13.28
C LEU A 274 -5.59 -6.10 -13.68
N ARG A 275 -4.26 -6.07 -13.73
CA ARG A 275 -3.50 -4.89 -14.17
C ARG A 275 -3.90 -4.46 -15.59
N SER A 276 -3.98 -5.40 -16.52
CA SER A 276 -4.38 -5.11 -17.90
C SER A 276 -5.80 -4.55 -17.98
N ARG A 277 -6.73 -5.15 -17.26
CA ARG A 277 -8.15 -4.80 -17.29
C ARG A 277 -8.44 -3.41 -16.72
N TYR A 278 -7.72 -3.01 -15.68
CA TYR A 278 -7.95 -1.72 -15.01
C TYR A 278 -7.05 -0.58 -15.52
N PHE A 279 -5.82 -0.86 -15.93
CA PHE A 279 -4.86 0.19 -16.28
C PHE A 279 -4.57 0.31 -17.77
N ASN A 280 -4.78 -0.77 -18.56
CA ASN A 280 -4.58 -0.72 -20.02
C ASN A 280 -5.89 -0.55 -20.80
N GLN A 281 -7.03 -0.85 -20.15
CA GLN A 281 -8.36 -0.71 -20.73
C GLN A 281 -9.15 0.34 -19.93
N ASN A 282 -10.18 0.93 -20.56
CA ASN A 282 -11.02 1.95 -19.94
C ASN A 282 -12.48 1.50 -19.72
N ASN A 283 -12.74 0.19 -19.78
CA ASN A 283 -14.09 -0.38 -19.67
C ASN A 283 -14.77 -0.09 -18.32
N TRP A 284 -13.98 0.14 -17.28
CA TRP A 284 -14.44 0.49 -15.93
C TRP A 284 -14.79 1.98 -15.77
N VAL A 285 -14.31 2.85 -16.66
CA VAL A 285 -14.61 4.29 -16.62
C VAL A 285 -16.06 4.52 -17.04
N LYS A 286 -16.78 5.35 -16.27
CA LYS A 286 -18.18 5.75 -16.56
C LYS A 286 -18.23 6.84 -17.61
#